data_14e05d4a92eec58e44cd1aa3f684b5be
#
_entry.id   14e05d4a92eec58e44cd1aa3f684b5be
#
_cell.length_a   1.000
_cell.length_b   1.000
_cell.length_c   1.000
_cell.angle_alpha   90.00
_cell.angle_beta   90.00
_cell.angle_gamma   90.00
#
_symmetry.space_group_name_H-M   'P 1'
#
loop_
_entity.id
_entity.type
_entity.pdbx_description
1 polymer ?
#
loop_
_entity_poly.entity_id
_entity_poly.type
_entity_poly.pdbx_seq_one_letter_code
_entity_poly.pdbx_strand_id
1 'polypeptide(L)' 'MVTDEKREILDLFRKGRNLYKQMEFGEAYKAFAGVLKLDPEDGPSKVYLARCKHYAKNPPPPDWDGVWVYSTK' A
#
# COMPACT_ATOMS: atom_id res chain seq x y z
N MET A 1 9.42 23.96 3.22
CA MET A 1 9.19 23.68 1.79
C MET A 1 9.36 22.19 1.52
N VAL A 2 8.36 21.59 0.90
CA VAL A 2 8.40 20.16 0.59
C VAL A 2 9.26 19.95 -0.66
N THR A 3 10.24 19.05 -0.57
CA THR A 3 11.07 18.71 -1.73
C THR A 3 10.25 17.94 -2.76
N ASP A 4 10.68 17.95 -4.03
CA ASP A 4 10.01 17.18 -5.09
C ASP A 4 9.98 15.71 -4.75
N GLU A 5 11.03 15.19 -4.15
CA GLU A 5 11.11 13.80 -3.71
C GLU A 5 10.04 13.48 -2.68
N LYS A 6 9.88 14.35 -1.67
CA LYS A 6 8.85 14.14 -0.65
C LYS A 6 7.45 14.21 -1.24
N ARG A 7 7.22 15.11 -2.19
CA ARG A 7 5.95 15.22 -2.89
C ARG A 7 5.64 13.93 -3.66
N GLU A 8 6.65 13.40 -4.34
CA GLU A 8 6.51 12.16 -5.09
C GLU A 8 6.18 10.98 -4.16
N ILE A 9 6.84 10.92 -3.00
CA ILE A 9 6.56 9.90 -1.98
C ILE A 9 5.10 9.99 -1.53
N LEU A 10 4.62 11.20 -1.22
CA LEU A 10 3.25 11.40 -0.77
C LEU A 10 2.24 11.03 -1.85
N ASP A 11 2.52 11.39 -3.10
CA ASP A 11 1.64 11.07 -4.23
C ASP A 11 1.56 9.56 -4.45
N LEU A 12 2.70 8.87 -4.41
CA LEU A 12 2.75 7.42 -4.54
C LEU A 12 2.04 6.73 -3.40
N PHE A 13 2.25 7.20 -2.18
CA PHE A 13 1.60 6.63 -1.00
C PHE A 13 0.08 6.76 -1.11
N ARG A 14 -0.40 7.94 -1.48
CA ARG A 14 -1.83 8.21 -1.64
C ARG A 14 -2.43 7.32 -2.74
N LYS A 15 -1.72 7.22 -3.87
CA LYS A 15 -2.13 6.35 -4.97
C LYS A 15 -2.22 4.90 -4.51
N GLY A 16 -1.20 4.44 -3.79
CA GLY A 16 -1.18 3.08 -3.26
C GLY A 16 -2.36 2.80 -2.34
N ARG A 17 -2.68 3.74 -1.44
CA ARG A 17 -3.82 3.59 -0.54
C ARG A 17 -5.14 3.52 -1.29
N ASN A 18 -5.32 4.35 -2.31
CA ASN A 18 -6.53 4.33 -3.12
C ASN A 18 -6.68 3.00 -3.86
N LEU A 19 -5.60 2.51 -4.45
CA LEU A 19 -5.60 1.23 -5.14
C LEU A 19 -5.87 0.08 -4.17
N TYR A 20 -5.31 0.16 -2.97
CA TYR A 20 -5.53 -0.83 -1.93
C TYR A 20 -7.02 -0.91 -1.56
N LYS A 21 -7.68 0.24 -1.40
CA LYS A 21 -9.11 0.28 -1.08
C LYS A 21 -9.97 -0.25 -2.22
N GLN A 22 -9.49 -0.13 -3.46
CA GLN A 22 -10.19 -0.63 -4.64
C GLN A 22 -9.91 -2.11 -4.89
N MET A 23 -9.16 -2.75 -4.01
CA MET A 23 -8.75 -4.15 -4.15
C MET A 23 -7.80 -4.39 -5.34
N GLU A 24 -7.17 -3.33 -5.83
CA GLU A 24 -6.16 -3.40 -6.89
C GLU A 24 -4.79 -3.64 -6.24
N PHE A 25 -4.62 -4.81 -5.64
CA PHE A 25 -3.46 -5.08 -4.78
C PHE A 25 -2.15 -5.16 -5.53
N GLY A 26 -2.15 -5.65 -6.76
CA GLY A 26 -0.94 -5.69 -7.56
C GLY A 26 -0.41 -4.30 -7.89
N GLU A 27 -1.31 -3.40 -8.27
CA GLU A 27 -0.94 -2.02 -8.57
C GLU A 27 -0.59 -1.25 -7.31
N ALA A 28 -1.32 -1.50 -6.21
CA ALA A 28 -1.00 -0.89 -4.91
C ALA A 28 0.40 -1.31 -4.46
N TYR A 29 0.74 -2.58 -4.62
CA TYR A 29 2.07 -3.10 -4.31
C TYR A 29 3.14 -2.30 -5.04
N LYS A 30 2.95 -2.07 -6.34
CA LYS A 30 3.90 -1.31 -7.15
C LYS A 30 4.06 0.11 -6.64
N ALA A 31 2.96 0.76 -6.24
CA ALA A 31 3.00 2.12 -5.72
C ALA A 31 3.80 2.18 -4.42
N PHE A 32 3.54 1.26 -3.48
CA PHE A 32 4.26 1.23 -2.21
C PHE A 32 5.72 0.82 -2.41
N ALA A 33 6.02 -0.07 -3.35
CA ALA A 33 7.40 -0.40 -3.69
C ALA A 33 8.14 0.83 -4.21
N GLY A 34 7.44 1.69 -4.99
CA GLY A 34 7.99 2.95 -5.44
C GLY A 34 8.34 3.89 -4.29
N VAL A 35 7.46 3.98 -3.28
CA VAL A 35 7.76 4.77 -2.08
C VAL A 35 9.01 4.25 -1.40
N LEU A 36 9.14 2.95 -1.24
CA LEU A 36 10.29 2.36 -0.55
C LEU A 36 11.59 2.49 -1.34
N LYS A 37 11.51 2.67 -2.65
CA LYS A 37 12.69 3.00 -3.46
C LYS A 37 13.23 4.38 -3.11
N LEU A 38 12.32 5.33 -2.85
CA LEU A 38 12.68 6.70 -2.51
C LEU A 38 12.98 6.86 -1.03
N ASP A 39 12.26 6.11 -0.18
CA ASP A 39 12.42 6.16 1.27
C ASP A 39 12.31 4.74 1.85
N PRO A 40 13.42 4.00 1.92
CA PRO A 40 13.39 2.62 2.43
C PRO A 40 12.97 2.49 3.89
N GLU A 41 12.99 3.60 4.63
CA GLU A 41 12.64 3.59 6.06
C GLU A 41 11.18 3.91 6.31
N ASP A 42 10.38 4.11 5.27
CA ASP A 42 8.97 4.46 5.44
C ASP A 42 8.17 3.27 6.00
N GLY A 43 7.89 3.33 7.30
CA GLY A 43 7.19 2.26 8.02
C GLY A 43 5.81 1.92 7.46
N PRO A 44 4.92 2.92 7.29
CA PRO A 44 3.59 2.64 6.73
C PRO A 44 3.61 1.94 5.37
N SER A 45 4.53 2.32 4.49
CA SER A 45 4.64 1.68 3.18
C SER A 45 5.07 0.23 3.29
N LYS A 46 5.95 -0.09 4.24
CA LYS A 46 6.36 -1.47 4.48
C LYS A 46 5.16 -2.32 4.90
N VAL A 47 4.32 -1.77 5.78
CA VAL A 47 3.12 -2.48 6.26
C VAL A 47 2.15 -2.72 5.12
N TYR A 48 1.85 -1.68 4.34
CA TYR A 48 0.93 -1.82 3.20
C TYR A 48 1.48 -2.75 2.13
N LEU A 49 2.78 -2.72 1.91
CA LEU A 49 3.41 -3.62 0.93
C LEU A 49 3.17 -5.08 1.31
N ALA A 50 3.37 -5.42 2.59
CA ALA A 50 3.13 -6.76 3.10
C ALA A 50 1.66 -7.15 2.95
N ARG A 51 0.75 -6.23 3.27
CA ARG A 51 -0.69 -6.47 3.14
C ARG A 51 -1.10 -6.69 1.69
N CYS A 52 -0.56 -5.89 0.77
CA CYS A 52 -0.83 -6.05 -0.66
C CYS A 52 -0.37 -7.42 -1.15
N LYS A 53 0.82 -7.84 -0.71
CA LYS A 53 1.35 -9.14 -1.07
C LYS A 53 0.44 -10.27 -0.58
N HIS A 54 -0.04 -10.14 0.66
CA HIS A 54 -0.96 -11.11 1.24
C HIS A 54 -2.27 -11.17 0.46
N TYR A 55 -2.89 -10.02 0.22
CA TYR A 55 -4.18 -9.97 -0.48
C TYR A 55 -4.09 -10.32 -1.95
N ALA A 56 -2.94 -10.14 -2.58
CA ALA A 56 -2.74 -10.56 -3.96
C ALA A 56 -2.87 -12.08 -4.10
N LYS A 57 -2.47 -12.81 -3.05
CA LYS A 57 -2.60 -14.27 -3.01
C LYS A 57 -3.93 -14.73 -2.42
N ASN A 58 -4.41 -14.00 -1.42
CA ASN A 58 -5.63 -14.35 -0.68
C ASN A 58 -6.53 -13.11 -0.60
N PRO A 59 -7.27 -12.81 -1.70
CA PRO A 59 -8.09 -11.59 -1.72
C PRO A 59 -9.15 -11.61 -0.64
N PRO A 60 -9.50 -10.42 -0.10
CA PRO A 60 -10.55 -10.32 0.90
C PRO A 60 -11.93 -10.54 0.25
N PRO A 61 -12.98 -10.73 1.07
CA PRO A 61 -14.33 -10.91 0.53
C PRO A 61 -14.82 -9.67 -0.23
N PRO A 62 -15.80 -9.83 -1.14
CA PRO A 62 -16.29 -8.70 -1.95
C PRO A 62 -16.86 -7.53 -1.14
N ASP A 63 -17.31 -7.78 0.09
CA ASP A 63 -17.85 -6.74 0.96
C ASP A 63 -16.80 -6.10 1.87
N TRP A 64 -15.54 -6.31 1.56
CA TRP A 64 -14.43 -5.75 2.32
C TRP A 64 -14.48 -4.22 2.32
N ASP A 65 -14.33 -3.63 3.50
CA ASP A 65 -14.45 -2.19 3.70
C ASP A 65 -13.12 -1.43 3.71
N GLY A 66 -12.04 -2.09 3.36
CA GLY A 66 -10.73 -1.47 3.34
C GLY A 66 -9.95 -1.60 4.64
N VAL A 67 -10.51 -2.24 5.64
CA VAL A 67 -9.87 -2.42 6.94
C VAL A 67 -9.12 -3.74 6.97
N TRP A 68 -7.89 -3.70 7.46
CA TRP A 68 -7.11 -4.93 7.64
C TRP A 68 -7.68 -5.73 8.81
N VAL A 69 -7.98 -6.98 8.55
CA VAL A 69 -8.47 -7.89 9.59
C VAL A 69 -7.33 -8.83 9.96
N TYR A 70 -6.93 -8.79 11.23
CA TYR A 70 -5.91 -9.71 11.72
C TYR A 70 -6.51 -11.08 11.91
N SER A 71 -5.89 -12.07 11.26
CA SER A 71 -6.26 -13.46 11.48
C SER A 71 -5.59 -13.93 12.76
N THR A 72 -6.36 -14.52 13.67
CA THR A 72 -5.85 -15.01 14.95
C THR A 72 -5.46 -16.48 14.89
N LYS A 73 -5.46 -17.03 13.73
CA LYS A 73 -5.08 -18.43 13.57
C LYS A 73 -3.58 -18.64 13.57
#